data_cb22b5c33c9ebfa778e851e12cbb0f70
#
_entry.id   cb22b5c33c9ebfa778e851e12cbb0f70
#
_cell.length_a   1.000
_cell.length_b   1.000
_cell.length_c   1.000
_cell.angle_alpha   90.00
_cell.angle_beta   90.00
_cell.angle_gamma   90.00
#
_symmetry.space_group_name_H-M   'P 1'
#
loop_
_entity.id
_entity.type
_entity.pdbx_description
1 polymer ?
#
loop_
_entity_poly.entity_id
_entity_poly.type
_entity_poly.pdbx_seq_one_letter_code
_entity_poly.pdbx_strand_id
1 'polypeptide(L)'
;MARSKIALIGAGQIGGTLAHLAAMKELGDVVLFDIAEGIPQGKALDIAESGPSEGFDATLKGTQDYADIAGADVCIVTAGVPRKPGMSRDDLLGINLKVMKAVGDGIAAHAPNAFVICITNPLDAMVWALREFSGLPHNMVCGMAGVLDSARFRHFLSLEFGVSMRDVTAFVLGGHGDTMVPLARYSTVAGIPLPDLVGMGWTTQEKLDAIVQRTRDGGAEIVGLLKTGSAFYAPATSAIEMAEAYLKDQKRLLPCAAHCDGEYGLKKTYVGVPTIIGAGGIERVVNIKLNKDEQAMFDKSVDAVKGLVEACKGIDDSLA
;
A
#
# COMPACT_ATOMS: atom_id res chain seq x y z
N MET A 1 -26.53 -13.19 -1.91
CA MET A 1 -25.13 -13.53 -2.19
C MET A 1 -24.41 -13.57 -0.85
N ALA A 2 -23.43 -14.44 -0.66
CA ALA A 2 -22.59 -14.42 0.54
C ALA A 2 -21.81 -13.09 0.56
N ARG A 3 -21.52 -12.55 1.75
CA ARG A 3 -20.63 -11.40 1.91
C ARG A 3 -19.22 -11.80 1.46
N SER A 4 -18.47 -10.85 0.91
CA SER A 4 -17.04 -11.05 0.63
C SER A 4 -16.27 -11.31 1.94
N LYS A 5 -15.17 -12.05 1.84
CA LYS A 5 -14.32 -12.37 2.98
C LYS A 5 -12.98 -11.66 2.84
N ILE A 6 -12.62 -10.88 3.86
CA ILE A 6 -11.39 -10.08 3.91
C ILE A 6 -10.48 -10.66 5.01
N ALA A 7 -9.31 -11.14 4.63
CA ALA A 7 -8.30 -11.61 5.56
C ALA A 7 -7.23 -10.52 5.79
N LEU A 8 -7.04 -10.14 7.04
CA LEU A 8 -6.04 -9.16 7.45
C LEU A 8 -4.91 -9.89 8.17
N ILE A 9 -3.73 -9.96 7.53
CA ILE A 9 -2.59 -10.70 8.04
C ILE A 9 -1.66 -9.73 8.78
N GLY A 10 -1.76 -9.76 10.11
CA GLY A 10 -1.16 -8.84 11.05
C GLY A 10 -2.21 -8.03 11.80
N ALA A 11 -2.29 -8.19 13.13
CA ALA A 11 -3.25 -7.51 14.00
C ALA A 11 -2.64 -6.32 14.76
N GLY A 12 -1.59 -5.70 14.19
CA GLY A 12 -1.00 -4.46 14.73
C GLY A 12 -1.95 -3.27 14.64
N GLN A 13 -1.40 -2.04 14.68
CA GLN A 13 -2.21 -0.82 14.58
C GLN A 13 -2.88 -0.69 13.20
N ILE A 14 -2.15 -0.98 12.13
CA ILE A 14 -2.71 -0.94 10.77
C ILE A 14 -3.80 -2.01 10.63
N GLY A 15 -3.54 -3.25 11.07
CA GLY A 15 -4.50 -4.36 10.95
C GLY A 15 -5.82 -4.10 11.69
N GLY A 16 -5.77 -3.58 12.92
CA GLY A 16 -6.97 -3.18 13.65
C GLY A 16 -7.73 -2.04 12.96
N THR A 17 -7.03 -1.05 12.44
CA THR A 17 -7.64 0.06 11.67
C THR A 17 -8.28 -0.44 10.37
N LEU A 18 -7.63 -1.35 9.65
CA LEU A 18 -8.20 -2.01 8.47
C LEU A 18 -9.49 -2.76 8.78
N ALA A 19 -9.50 -3.55 9.90
CA ALA A 19 -10.66 -4.30 10.33
C ALA A 19 -11.85 -3.37 10.60
N HIS A 20 -11.61 -2.30 11.34
CA HIS A 20 -12.63 -1.30 11.65
C HIS A 20 -13.16 -0.62 10.38
N LEU A 21 -12.28 -0.17 9.48
CA LEU A 21 -12.70 0.48 8.24
C LEU A 21 -13.45 -0.48 7.30
N ALA A 22 -13.03 -1.74 7.20
CA ALA A 22 -13.71 -2.74 6.39
C ALA A 22 -15.13 -3.02 6.90
N ALA A 23 -15.29 -3.12 8.23
CA ALA A 23 -16.58 -3.27 8.89
C ALA A 23 -17.49 -2.06 8.68
N MET A 24 -17.00 -0.86 8.99
CA MET A 24 -17.73 0.41 8.81
C MET A 24 -18.22 0.64 7.39
N LYS A 25 -17.44 0.22 6.40
CA LYS A 25 -17.80 0.33 4.97
C LYS A 25 -18.62 -0.87 4.47
N GLU A 26 -18.87 -1.85 5.34
CA GLU A 26 -19.56 -3.11 5.00
C GLU A 26 -18.99 -3.80 3.75
N LEU A 27 -17.66 -3.81 3.63
CA LEU A 27 -16.99 -4.40 2.46
C LEU A 27 -17.05 -5.93 2.47
N GLY A 28 -17.22 -6.54 3.64
CA GLY A 28 -17.30 -7.99 3.80
C GLY A 28 -17.10 -8.41 5.26
N ASP A 29 -17.09 -9.72 5.49
CA ASP A 29 -16.74 -10.33 6.77
C ASP A 29 -15.22 -10.33 6.92
N VAL A 30 -14.72 -10.07 8.13
CA VAL A 30 -13.29 -9.84 8.41
C VAL A 30 -12.72 -10.98 9.23
N VAL A 31 -11.61 -11.55 8.78
CA VAL A 31 -10.74 -12.42 9.57
C VAL A 31 -9.46 -11.68 9.87
N LEU A 32 -9.21 -11.41 11.14
CA LEU A 32 -8.00 -10.76 11.63
C LEU A 32 -7.03 -11.83 12.16
N PHE A 33 -5.95 -12.07 11.44
CA PHE A 33 -4.93 -13.06 11.77
C PHE A 33 -3.69 -12.40 12.38
N ASP A 34 -3.15 -12.99 13.44
CA ASP A 34 -1.82 -12.67 13.98
C ASP A 34 -1.26 -13.88 14.74
N ILE A 35 0.07 -13.95 14.85
CA ILE A 35 0.74 -14.98 15.65
C ILE A 35 0.71 -14.66 17.16
N ALA A 36 0.42 -13.42 17.54
CA ALA A 36 0.36 -12.97 18.92
C ALA A 36 -0.95 -13.44 19.56
N GLU A 37 -0.84 -14.25 20.64
CA GLU A 37 -1.98 -14.80 21.34
C GLU A 37 -2.89 -13.69 21.92
N GLY A 38 -4.19 -13.82 21.68
CA GLY A 38 -5.23 -12.93 22.22
C GLY A 38 -5.37 -11.59 21.49
N ILE A 39 -4.34 -11.10 20.80
CA ILE A 39 -4.37 -9.78 20.13
C ILE A 39 -5.41 -9.73 18.99
N PRO A 40 -5.42 -10.66 18.02
CA PRO A 40 -6.42 -10.61 16.97
C PRO A 40 -7.85 -10.84 17.50
N GLN A 41 -8.02 -11.73 18.49
CA GLN A 41 -9.31 -12.02 19.08
C GLN A 41 -9.87 -10.81 19.85
N GLY A 42 -9.03 -10.17 20.69
CA GLY A 42 -9.42 -8.99 21.45
C GLY A 42 -9.82 -7.83 20.55
N LYS A 43 -9.03 -7.54 19.51
CA LYS A 43 -9.37 -6.47 18.56
C LYS A 43 -10.62 -6.77 17.73
N ALA A 44 -10.79 -8.01 17.28
CA ALA A 44 -11.97 -8.41 16.53
C ALA A 44 -13.23 -8.27 17.39
N LEU A 45 -13.18 -8.64 18.67
CA LEU A 45 -14.28 -8.50 19.60
C LEU A 45 -14.62 -7.03 19.86
N ASP A 46 -13.63 -6.21 20.20
CA ASP A 46 -13.80 -4.78 20.47
C ASP A 46 -14.43 -4.04 19.27
N ILE A 47 -13.96 -4.33 18.04
CA ILE A 47 -14.55 -3.76 16.83
C ILE A 47 -15.98 -4.28 16.62
N ALA A 48 -16.25 -5.58 16.84
CA ALA A 48 -17.59 -6.13 16.70
C ALA A 48 -18.58 -5.49 17.70
N GLU A 49 -18.14 -5.18 18.91
CA GLU A 49 -18.95 -4.48 19.92
C GLU A 49 -19.30 -3.05 19.52
N SER A 50 -18.55 -2.41 18.62
CA SER A 50 -18.91 -1.10 18.07
C SER A 50 -20.03 -1.17 17.01
N GLY A 51 -20.26 -2.35 16.43
CA GLY A 51 -21.24 -2.56 15.35
C GLY A 51 -22.65 -2.05 15.66
N PRO A 52 -23.23 -2.34 16.85
CA PRO A 52 -24.57 -1.83 17.21
C PRO A 52 -24.68 -0.29 17.24
N SER A 53 -23.58 0.40 17.53
CA SER A 53 -23.54 1.86 17.57
C SER A 53 -23.27 2.49 16.22
N GLU A 54 -22.43 1.84 15.40
CA GLU A 54 -22.02 2.33 14.07
C GLU A 54 -22.98 1.88 12.95
N GLY A 55 -23.78 0.83 13.19
CA GLY A 55 -24.79 0.35 12.26
C GLY A 55 -24.26 -0.58 11.18
N PHE A 56 -23.21 -1.37 11.45
CA PHE A 56 -22.74 -2.42 10.54
C PHE A 56 -23.01 -3.81 11.10
N ASP A 57 -23.18 -4.79 10.18
CA ASP A 57 -23.45 -6.20 10.50
C ASP A 57 -22.34 -7.16 10.02
N ALA A 58 -21.15 -6.64 9.66
CA ALA A 58 -20.02 -7.47 9.29
C ALA A 58 -19.59 -8.37 10.46
N THR A 59 -19.32 -9.66 10.18
CA THR A 59 -18.75 -10.54 11.19
C THR A 59 -17.24 -10.31 11.28
N LEU A 60 -16.71 -10.33 12.52
CA LEU A 60 -15.27 -10.20 12.75
C LEU A 60 -14.79 -11.40 13.55
N LYS A 61 -13.75 -12.07 13.05
CA LYS A 61 -13.09 -13.20 13.71
C LYS A 61 -11.61 -12.92 13.88
N GLY A 62 -11.12 -12.97 15.12
CA GLY A 62 -9.68 -13.00 15.40
C GLY A 62 -9.16 -14.43 15.46
N THR A 63 -7.99 -14.71 14.90
CA THR A 63 -7.43 -16.06 14.82
C THR A 63 -5.91 -16.07 14.78
N GLN A 64 -5.33 -17.22 15.12
CA GLN A 64 -3.92 -17.58 14.92
C GLN A 64 -3.76 -18.72 13.91
N ASP A 65 -4.86 -19.23 13.32
CA ASP A 65 -4.88 -20.33 12.39
C ASP A 65 -5.11 -19.83 10.96
N TYR A 66 -4.18 -20.13 10.05
CA TYR A 66 -4.33 -19.81 8.62
C TYR A 66 -5.52 -20.52 7.97
N ALA A 67 -6.01 -21.67 8.51
CA ALA A 67 -7.20 -22.31 7.98
C ALA A 67 -8.44 -21.39 7.99
N ASP A 68 -8.47 -20.42 8.89
CA ASP A 68 -9.59 -19.47 9.01
C ASP A 68 -9.65 -18.44 7.87
N ILE A 69 -8.54 -18.20 7.14
CA ILE A 69 -8.55 -17.33 5.97
C ILE A 69 -9.03 -18.06 4.69
N ALA A 70 -9.34 -19.35 4.78
CA ALA A 70 -9.76 -20.13 3.62
C ALA A 70 -10.93 -19.47 2.89
N GLY A 71 -10.79 -19.34 1.57
CA GLY A 71 -11.80 -18.71 0.72
C GLY A 71 -11.88 -17.18 0.84
N ALA A 72 -10.85 -16.50 1.37
CA ALA A 72 -10.80 -15.05 1.36
C ALA A 72 -10.75 -14.50 -0.08
N ASP A 73 -11.54 -13.45 -0.34
CA ASP A 73 -11.52 -12.73 -1.62
C ASP A 73 -10.34 -11.73 -1.66
N VAL A 74 -10.00 -11.15 -0.51
CA VAL A 74 -8.89 -10.20 -0.37
C VAL A 74 -8.04 -10.57 0.85
N CYS A 75 -6.72 -10.56 0.68
CA CYS A 75 -5.76 -10.63 1.77
C CYS A 75 -4.97 -9.31 1.85
N ILE A 76 -4.99 -8.63 3.01
CA ILE A 76 -4.17 -7.43 3.24
C ILE A 76 -3.08 -7.78 4.24
N VAL A 77 -1.81 -7.65 3.82
CA VAL A 77 -0.65 -8.09 4.60
C VAL A 77 0.05 -6.91 5.24
N THR A 78 -0.02 -6.87 6.57
CA THR A 78 0.68 -5.89 7.41
C THR A 78 1.67 -6.55 8.37
N ALA A 79 1.74 -7.88 8.33
CA ALA A 79 2.65 -8.68 9.15
C ALA A 79 4.10 -8.30 8.87
N GLY A 80 4.90 -8.15 9.90
CA GLY A 80 6.31 -7.76 9.84
C GLY A 80 6.70 -6.87 11.00
N VAL A 81 7.98 -6.60 11.12
CA VAL A 81 8.49 -5.71 12.15
C VAL A 81 8.83 -4.34 11.58
N PRO A 82 8.52 -3.25 12.29
CA PRO A 82 9.00 -1.93 11.92
C PRO A 82 10.51 -1.83 12.24
N ARG A 83 11.21 -0.92 11.53
CA ARG A 83 12.60 -0.62 11.84
C ARG A 83 12.75 -0.09 13.26
N LYS A 84 13.62 -0.72 14.05
CA LYS A 84 13.93 -0.30 15.42
C LYS A 84 15.25 0.47 15.46
N PRO A 85 15.47 1.35 16.45
CA PRO A 85 16.78 1.96 16.67
C PRO A 85 17.89 0.90 16.77
N GLY A 86 19.00 1.10 16.07
CA GLY A 86 20.13 0.17 16.04
C GLY A 86 20.00 -1.00 15.05
N MET A 87 18.85 -1.17 14.41
CA MET A 87 18.63 -2.21 13.39
C MET A 87 19.19 -1.74 12.04
N SER A 88 20.05 -2.55 11.41
CA SER A 88 20.50 -2.30 10.05
C SER A 88 19.37 -2.51 9.03
N ARG A 89 19.60 -2.09 7.78
CA ARG A 89 18.67 -2.35 6.67
C ARG A 89 18.56 -3.84 6.37
N ASP A 90 19.69 -4.55 6.39
CA ASP A 90 19.75 -5.98 6.07
C ASP A 90 19.11 -6.82 7.16
N ASP A 91 19.26 -6.44 8.44
CA ASP A 91 18.54 -7.09 9.54
C ASP A 91 17.03 -7.02 9.34
N LEU A 92 16.51 -5.81 8.99
CA LEU A 92 15.09 -5.61 8.72
C LEU A 92 14.62 -6.44 7.54
N LEU A 93 15.39 -6.46 6.44
CA LEU A 93 15.10 -7.28 5.25
C LEU A 93 15.04 -8.76 5.63
N GLY A 94 16.05 -9.28 6.32
CA GLY A 94 16.12 -10.70 6.67
C GLY A 94 14.99 -11.15 7.60
N ILE A 95 14.57 -10.30 8.54
CA ILE A 95 13.43 -10.61 9.41
C ILE A 95 12.13 -10.61 8.60
N ASN A 96 11.88 -9.56 7.80
CA ASN A 96 10.63 -9.44 7.08
C ASN A 96 10.53 -10.42 5.89
N LEU A 97 11.64 -10.86 5.29
CA LEU A 97 11.62 -11.96 4.32
C LEU A 97 11.08 -13.26 4.92
N LYS A 98 11.53 -13.64 6.12
CA LYS A 98 11.02 -14.83 6.81
C LYS A 98 9.51 -14.70 7.10
N VAL A 99 9.06 -13.50 7.46
CA VAL A 99 7.63 -13.23 7.64
C VAL A 99 6.89 -13.36 6.31
N MET A 100 7.40 -12.76 5.22
CA MET A 100 6.76 -12.86 3.90
C MET A 100 6.69 -14.30 3.40
N LYS A 101 7.70 -15.13 3.70
CA LYS A 101 7.68 -16.57 3.38
C LYS A 101 6.53 -17.27 4.10
N ALA A 102 6.46 -17.13 5.43
CA ALA A 102 5.38 -17.75 6.21
C ALA A 102 3.98 -17.28 5.78
N VAL A 103 3.83 -15.98 5.48
CA VAL A 103 2.58 -15.41 4.98
C VAL A 103 2.26 -15.91 3.58
N GLY A 104 3.24 -15.94 2.69
CA GLY A 104 3.09 -16.45 1.31
C GLY A 104 2.64 -17.91 1.29
N ASP A 105 3.32 -18.76 2.07
CA ASP A 105 2.97 -20.19 2.22
C ASP A 105 1.53 -20.33 2.76
N GLY A 106 1.14 -19.54 3.77
CA GLY A 106 -0.20 -19.55 4.36
C GLY A 106 -1.29 -19.12 3.37
N ILE A 107 -1.07 -18.04 2.62
CA ILE A 107 -2.02 -17.57 1.60
C ILE A 107 -2.14 -18.59 0.46
N ALA A 108 -1.01 -19.12 -0.04
CA ALA A 108 -1.03 -20.13 -1.09
C ALA A 108 -1.81 -21.39 -0.71
N ALA A 109 -1.70 -21.82 0.55
CA ALA A 109 -2.39 -23.01 1.05
C ALA A 109 -3.90 -22.80 1.27
N HIS A 110 -4.33 -21.63 1.72
CA HIS A 110 -5.70 -21.42 2.21
C HIS A 110 -6.52 -20.41 1.41
N ALA A 111 -5.90 -19.45 0.73
CA ALA A 111 -6.57 -18.41 -0.05
C ALA A 111 -5.89 -18.16 -1.41
N PRO A 112 -5.67 -19.21 -2.25
CA PRO A 112 -4.86 -19.11 -3.47
C PRO A 112 -5.48 -18.22 -4.57
N ASN A 113 -6.74 -17.85 -4.43
CA ASN A 113 -7.45 -17.00 -5.39
C ASN A 113 -7.65 -15.56 -4.89
N ALA A 114 -7.15 -15.23 -3.70
CA ALA A 114 -7.33 -13.90 -3.12
C ALA A 114 -6.53 -12.83 -3.86
N PHE A 115 -7.10 -11.63 -3.96
CA PHE A 115 -6.33 -10.43 -4.30
C PHE A 115 -5.50 -10.01 -3.08
N VAL A 116 -4.19 -9.91 -3.25
CA VAL A 116 -3.24 -9.67 -2.15
C VAL A 116 -2.68 -8.26 -2.21
N ILE A 117 -2.85 -7.51 -1.12
CA ILE A 117 -2.32 -6.16 -0.95
C ILE A 117 -1.26 -6.18 0.14
N CYS A 118 0.01 -5.99 -0.22
CA CYS A 118 1.13 -5.90 0.72
C CYS A 118 1.31 -4.46 1.24
N ILE A 119 1.50 -4.32 2.57
CA ILE A 119 1.82 -3.03 3.22
C ILE A 119 3.18 -3.12 3.93
N THR A 120 3.70 -4.32 4.17
CA THR A 120 4.93 -4.55 4.92
C THR A 120 6.14 -3.89 4.25
N ASN A 121 6.95 -3.20 5.08
CA ASN A 121 8.15 -2.49 4.62
C ASN A 121 9.44 -3.35 4.77
N PRO A 122 10.44 -3.11 3.90
CA PRO A 122 10.45 -2.18 2.75
C PRO A 122 9.54 -2.69 1.63
N LEU A 123 8.53 -1.88 1.29
CA LEU A 123 7.36 -2.33 0.54
C LEU A 123 7.70 -3.01 -0.79
N ASP A 124 8.52 -2.36 -1.62
CA ASP A 124 8.78 -2.83 -2.99
C ASP A 124 9.48 -4.19 -3.02
N ALA A 125 10.36 -4.44 -2.04
CA ALA A 125 11.00 -5.75 -1.87
C ALA A 125 10.04 -6.78 -1.27
N MET A 126 9.22 -6.39 -0.29
CA MET A 126 8.32 -7.31 0.40
C MET A 126 7.14 -7.75 -0.48
N VAL A 127 6.59 -6.87 -1.33
CA VAL A 127 5.55 -7.28 -2.30
C VAL A 127 6.09 -8.25 -3.34
N TRP A 128 7.32 -8.02 -3.83
CA TRP A 128 8.00 -8.94 -4.72
C TRP A 128 8.23 -10.30 -4.05
N ALA A 129 8.84 -10.33 -2.86
CA ALA A 129 9.12 -11.56 -2.12
C ALA A 129 7.84 -12.32 -1.77
N LEU A 130 6.78 -11.63 -1.33
CA LEU A 130 5.48 -12.24 -1.04
C LEU A 130 4.89 -12.93 -2.26
N ARG A 131 5.01 -12.31 -3.44
CA ARG A 131 4.58 -12.93 -4.69
C ARG A 131 5.42 -14.15 -5.05
N GLU A 132 6.74 -14.08 -4.91
CA GLU A 132 7.63 -15.22 -5.19
C GLU A 132 7.31 -16.40 -4.27
N PHE A 133 7.16 -16.17 -2.96
CA PHE A 133 6.84 -17.21 -1.99
C PHE A 133 5.41 -17.76 -2.14
N SER A 134 4.44 -16.93 -2.47
CA SER A 134 3.05 -17.40 -2.62
C SER A 134 2.78 -18.07 -3.97
N GLY A 135 3.57 -17.79 -5.00
CA GLY A 135 3.35 -18.28 -6.35
C GLY A 135 2.08 -17.78 -7.04
N LEU A 136 1.36 -16.82 -6.44
CA LEU A 136 0.13 -16.27 -7.01
C LEU A 136 0.40 -15.55 -8.34
N PRO A 137 -0.60 -15.40 -9.22
CA PRO A 137 -0.46 -14.60 -10.44
C PRO A 137 -0.06 -13.15 -10.13
N HIS A 138 0.79 -12.53 -10.97
CA HIS A 138 1.28 -11.18 -10.76
C HIS A 138 0.18 -10.11 -10.65
N ASN A 139 -0.91 -10.28 -11.39
CA ASN A 139 -2.07 -9.37 -11.33
C ASN A 139 -2.87 -9.50 -10.03
N MET A 140 -2.67 -10.57 -9.26
CA MET A 140 -3.34 -10.80 -7.98
C MET A 140 -2.51 -10.35 -6.78
N VAL A 141 -1.30 -9.83 -6.97
CA VAL A 141 -0.42 -9.33 -5.88
C VAL A 141 0.05 -7.93 -6.20
N CYS A 142 -0.20 -7.00 -5.29
CA CYS A 142 0.27 -5.62 -5.41
C CYS A 142 0.67 -5.04 -4.05
N GLY A 143 1.39 -3.91 -4.07
CA GLY A 143 1.80 -3.17 -2.88
C GLY A 143 1.07 -1.85 -2.73
N MET A 144 0.65 -1.53 -1.52
CA MET A 144 0.09 -0.22 -1.15
C MET A 144 1.26 0.76 -1.00
N ALA A 145 1.45 1.63 -1.99
CA ALA A 145 2.55 2.58 -2.10
C ALA A 145 2.05 3.97 -2.49
N GLY A 146 1.98 4.23 -3.79
CA GLY A 146 1.63 5.53 -4.35
C GLY A 146 0.24 6.03 -3.97
N VAL A 147 -0.72 5.16 -3.61
CA VAL A 147 -2.04 5.58 -3.09
C VAL A 147 -1.85 6.41 -1.83
N LEU A 148 -1.06 5.93 -0.86
CA LEU A 148 -0.73 6.67 0.35
C LEU A 148 0.10 7.92 0.06
N ASP A 149 1.13 7.80 -0.78
CA ASP A 149 2.03 8.91 -1.08
C ASP A 149 1.30 10.03 -1.83
N SER A 150 0.40 9.68 -2.75
CA SER A 150 -0.49 10.62 -3.42
C SER A 150 -1.50 11.26 -2.46
N ALA A 151 -2.02 10.51 -1.47
CA ALA A 151 -2.90 11.07 -0.45
C ALA A 151 -2.20 12.15 0.40
N ARG A 152 -0.93 11.92 0.77
CA ARG A 152 -0.09 12.94 1.44
C ARG A 152 0.10 14.17 0.57
N PHE A 153 0.47 13.95 -0.69
CA PHE A 153 0.67 15.05 -1.64
C PHE A 153 -0.61 15.86 -1.84
N ARG A 154 -1.76 15.19 -2.03
CA ARG A 154 -3.08 15.84 -2.10
C ARG A 154 -3.39 16.67 -0.85
N HIS A 155 -3.10 16.14 0.34
CA HIS A 155 -3.32 16.85 1.58
C HIS A 155 -2.50 18.14 1.64
N PHE A 156 -1.19 18.09 1.37
CA PHE A 156 -0.33 19.27 1.42
C PHE A 156 -0.68 20.30 0.33
N LEU A 157 -1.04 19.85 -0.87
CA LEU A 157 -1.54 20.73 -1.93
C LEU A 157 -2.85 21.42 -1.51
N SER A 158 -3.79 20.69 -0.89
CA SER A 158 -5.06 21.30 -0.44
C SER A 158 -4.84 22.40 0.59
N LEU A 159 -3.84 22.27 1.46
CA LEU A 159 -3.45 23.30 2.43
C LEU A 159 -2.85 24.53 1.74
N GLU A 160 -1.97 24.34 0.75
CA GLU A 160 -1.35 25.44 0.00
C GLU A 160 -2.39 26.25 -0.77
N PHE A 161 -3.34 25.58 -1.42
CA PHE A 161 -4.35 26.25 -2.25
C PHE A 161 -5.59 26.68 -1.48
N GLY A 162 -5.75 26.28 -0.21
CA GLY A 162 -6.94 26.60 0.60
C GLY A 162 -8.23 25.97 0.04
N VAL A 163 -8.15 24.79 -0.57
CA VAL A 163 -9.27 24.09 -1.20
C VAL A 163 -9.57 22.74 -0.55
N SER A 164 -10.75 22.19 -0.85
CA SER A 164 -11.09 20.83 -0.43
C SER A 164 -10.10 19.80 -1.01
N MET A 165 -9.69 18.82 -0.20
CA MET A 165 -8.91 17.67 -0.68
C MET A 165 -9.63 16.86 -1.77
N ARG A 166 -10.97 16.98 -1.88
CA ARG A 166 -11.76 16.32 -2.92
C ARG A 166 -11.48 16.88 -4.31
N ASP A 167 -11.08 18.16 -4.38
CA ASP A 167 -10.77 18.85 -5.63
C ASP A 167 -9.32 18.67 -6.07
N VAL A 168 -8.48 17.98 -5.27
CA VAL A 168 -7.08 17.74 -5.59
C VAL A 168 -6.89 16.31 -6.10
N THR A 169 -6.31 16.21 -7.29
CA THR A 169 -5.82 14.93 -7.85
C THR A 169 -4.29 14.97 -7.91
N ALA A 170 -3.63 13.90 -7.49
CA ALA A 170 -2.18 13.83 -7.52
C ALA A 170 -1.70 12.42 -7.83
N PHE A 171 -0.52 12.32 -8.45
CA PHE A 171 0.16 11.07 -8.72
C PHE A 171 1.57 11.07 -8.14
N VAL A 172 1.89 9.98 -7.42
CA VAL A 172 3.25 9.68 -6.96
C VAL A 172 3.62 8.30 -7.47
N LEU A 173 4.72 8.21 -8.20
CA LEU A 173 5.26 6.98 -8.78
C LEU A 173 6.58 6.57 -8.11
N GLY A 174 7.16 5.47 -8.60
CA GLY A 174 8.45 4.96 -8.13
C GLY A 174 8.33 4.10 -6.89
N GLY A 175 9.48 3.74 -6.29
CA GLY A 175 9.54 2.99 -5.05
C GLY A 175 8.98 3.79 -3.86
N HIS A 176 8.39 3.08 -2.91
CA HIS A 176 7.81 3.68 -1.71
C HIS A 176 8.91 4.10 -0.72
N GLY A 177 9.14 5.40 -0.54
CA GLY A 177 10.15 5.97 0.35
C GLY A 177 10.80 7.22 -0.25
N ASP A 178 12.05 7.50 0.14
CA ASP A 178 12.76 8.74 -0.21
C ASP A 178 12.96 8.97 -1.72
N THR A 179 12.90 7.89 -2.50
CA THR A 179 13.06 7.94 -3.97
C THR A 179 11.73 8.05 -4.73
N MET A 180 10.61 8.22 -4.04
CA MET A 180 9.32 8.40 -4.69
C MET A 180 9.32 9.62 -5.63
N VAL A 181 8.49 9.56 -6.66
CA VAL A 181 8.44 10.56 -7.74
C VAL A 181 7.06 11.23 -7.79
N PRO A 182 6.83 12.31 -7.02
CA PRO A 182 5.62 13.10 -7.13
C PRO A 182 5.60 13.82 -8.50
N LEU A 183 4.52 13.59 -9.26
CA LEU A 183 4.37 14.14 -10.60
C LEU A 183 3.50 15.41 -10.59
N ALA A 184 4.13 16.58 -10.36
CA ALA A 184 3.43 17.85 -10.34
C ALA A 184 2.66 18.13 -11.64
N ARG A 185 3.22 17.78 -12.78
CA ARG A 185 2.61 17.96 -14.12
C ARG A 185 1.32 17.16 -14.32
N TYR A 186 1.18 16.02 -13.65
CA TYR A 186 -0.02 15.16 -13.67
C TYR A 186 -0.90 15.38 -12.44
N SER A 187 -0.58 16.34 -11.59
CA SER A 187 -1.37 16.69 -10.41
C SER A 187 -2.15 17.97 -10.67
N THR A 188 -3.40 18.00 -10.21
CA THR A 188 -4.34 19.07 -10.56
C THR A 188 -5.17 19.51 -9.36
N VAL A 189 -5.68 20.74 -9.39
CA VAL A 189 -6.76 21.24 -8.55
C VAL A 189 -7.97 21.50 -9.43
N ALA A 190 -9.06 20.80 -9.20
CA ALA A 190 -10.27 20.85 -10.02
C ALA A 190 -10.01 20.75 -11.54
N GLY A 191 -9.04 19.91 -11.91
CA GLY A 191 -8.61 19.70 -13.29
C GLY A 191 -7.58 20.71 -13.83
N ILE A 192 -7.23 21.76 -13.07
CA ILE A 192 -6.19 22.74 -13.45
C ILE A 192 -4.83 22.17 -13.06
N PRO A 193 -3.88 21.95 -14.00
CA PRO A 193 -2.57 21.43 -13.70
C PRO A 193 -1.75 22.35 -12.76
N LEU A 194 -0.95 21.77 -11.87
CA LEU A 194 -0.13 22.55 -10.94
C LEU A 194 0.80 23.56 -11.63
N PRO A 195 1.45 23.25 -12.78
CA PRO A 195 2.24 24.25 -13.51
C PRO A 195 1.43 25.48 -13.96
N ASP A 196 0.17 25.29 -14.34
CA ASP A 196 -0.72 26.40 -14.73
C ASP A 196 -1.09 27.26 -13.53
N LEU A 197 -1.32 26.64 -12.35
CA LEU A 197 -1.57 27.36 -11.10
C LEU A 197 -0.37 28.22 -10.67
N VAL A 198 0.86 27.76 -10.93
CA VAL A 198 2.08 28.58 -10.76
C VAL A 198 2.06 29.76 -11.75
N GLY A 199 1.76 29.51 -13.03
CA GLY A 199 1.64 30.55 -14.06
C GLY A 199 0.57 31.60 -13.75
N MET A 200 -0.50 31.21 -13.06
CA MET A 200 -1.58 32.08 -12.61
C MET A 200 -1.26 32.85 -11.31
N GLY A 201 -0.12 32.54 -10.66
CA GLY A 201 0.29 33.17 -9.41
C GLY A 201 -0.45 32.69 -8.16
N TRP A 202 -1.14 31.53 -8.21
CA TRP A 202 -1.80 30.93 -7.04
C TRP A 202 -0.82 30.31 -6.06
N THR A 203 0.32 29.87 -6.56
CA THR A 203 1.45 29.37 -5.78
C THR A 203 2.75 29.69 -6.52
N THR A 204 3.91 29.31 -5.96
CA THR A 204 5.21 29.43 -6.63
C THR A 204 5.87 28.06 -6.80
N GLN A 205 6.86 27.99 -7.69
CA GLN A 205 7.60 26.74 -7.91
C GLN A 205 8.31 26.30 -6.62
N GLU A 206 8.91 27.23 -5.87
CA GLU A 206 9.61 26.95 -4.61
C GLU A 206 8.68 26.32 -3.57
N LYS A 207 7.44 26.77 -3.48
CA LYS A 207 6.43 26.18 -2.59
C LYS A 207 6.04 24.78 -3.03
N LEU A 208 5.85 24.54 -4.33
CA LEU A 208 5.58 23.20 -4.86
C LEU A 208 6.75 22.24 -4.58
N ASP A 209 7.98 22.68 -4.77
CA ASP A 209 9.19 21.90 -4.49
C ASP A 209 9.28 21.54 -3.00
N ALA A 210 8.96 22.49 -2.11
CA ALA A 210 8.88 22.23 -0.68
C ALA A 210 7.79 21.21 -0.32
N ILE A 211 6.62 21.27 -0.96
CA ILE A 211 5.53 20.31 -0.78
C ILE A 211 5.93 18.92 -1.29
N VAL A 212 6.59 18.83 -2.44
CA VAL A 212 7.15 17.59 -2.98
C VAL A 212 8.13 16.96 -1.99
N GLN A 213 9.04 17.76 -1.42
CA GLN A 213 10.00 17.27 -0.43
C GLN A 213 9.29 16.82 0.86
N ARG A 214 8.35 17.60 1.38
CA ARG A 214 7.56 17.22 2.56
C ARG A 214 6.76 15.93 2.32
N THR A 215 6.29 15.69 1.10
CA THR A 215 5.60 14.44 0.74
C THR A 215 6.55 13.24 0.89
N ARG A 216 7.79 13.36 0.43
CA ARG A 216 8.84 12.33 0.60
C ARG A 216 9.13 12.07 2.08
N ASP A 217 9.20 13.11 2.88
CA ASP A 217 9.54 13.06 4.31
C ASP A 217 8.32 12.73 5.20
N GLY A 218 7.12 12.67 4.65
CA GLY A 218 5.86 12.57 5.41
C GLY A 218 5.77 11.37 6.36
N GLY A 219 6.40 10.24 6.02
CA GLY A 219 6.52 9.10 6.92
C GLY A 219 7.42 9.41 8.12
N ALA A 220 8.59 10.02 7.87
CA ALA A 220 9.55 10.39 8.91
C ALA A 220 8.98 11.51 9.81
N GLU A 221 8.26 12.49 9.25
CA GLU A 221 7.59 13.56 10.01
C GLU A 221 6.63 12.96 11.05
N ILE A 222 5.79 11.97 10.66
CA ILE A 222 4.85 11.32 11.57
C ILE A 222 5.59 10.53 12.66
N VAL A 223 6.62 9.77 12.30
CA VAL A 223 7.45 9.02 13.27
C VAL A 223 8.09 9.97 14.26
N GLY A 224 8.61 11.10 13.79
CA GLY A 224 9.20 12.15 14.63
C GLY A 224 8.21 12.76 15.63
N LEU A 225 6.94 12.92 15.25
CA LEU A 225 5.87 13.43 16.12
C LEU A 225 5.38 12.38 17.12
N LEU A 226 5.14 11.15 16.67
CA LEU A 226 4.61 10.07 17.51
C LEU A 226 5.63 9.54 18.52
N LYS A 227 6.94 9.68 18.26
CA LYS A 227 8.08 9.17 19.06
C LYS A 227 8.12 7.62 19.12
N THR A 228 6.97 6.96 19.18
CA THR A 228 6.82 5.50 19.16
C THR A 228 5.80 5.11 18.09
N GLY A 229 6.14 4.14 17.23
CA GLY A 229 5.27 3.70 16.14
C GLY A 229 5.44 4.50 14.85
N SER A 230 4.51 4.31 13.94
CA SER A 230 4.49 4.94 12.61
C SER A 230 3.05 5.27 12.22
N ALA A 231 2.86 5.92 11.06
CA ALA A 231 1.52 6.14 10.51
C ALA A 231 0.75 4.83 10.37
N PHE A 232 -0.53 4.82 10.71
CA PHE A 232 -1.39 3.64 10.58
C PHE A 232 -2.80 3.96 10.04
N TYR A 233 -3.34 5.15 10.27
CA TYR A 233 -4.65 5.55 9.72
C TYR A 233 -4.62 5.70 8.20
N ALA A 234 -3.74 6.52 7.67
CA ALA A 234 -3.64 6.76 6.23
C ALA A 234 -3.20 5.52 5.43
N PRO A 235 -2.22 4.71 5.88
CA PRO A 235 -1.91 3.43 5.25
C PRO A 235 -3.10 2.47 5.19
N ALA A 236 -3.85 2.33 6.29
CA ALA A 236 -5.03 1.48 6.33
C ALA A 236 -6.11 1.97 5.36
N THR A 237 -6.42 3.28 5.38
CA THR A 237 -7.41 3.86 4.47
C THR A 237 -7.02 3.66 3.00
N SER A 238 -5.73 3.82 2.66
CA SER A 238 -5.21 3.63 1.31
C SER A 238 -5.37 2.17 0.83
N ALA A 239 -5.08 1.19 1.70
CA ALA A 239 -5.27 -0.21 1.34
C ALA A 239 -6.76 -0.59 1.24
N ILE A 240 -7.62 -0.02 2.08
CA ILE A 240 -9.08 -0.19 1.96
C ILE A 240 -9.61 0.38 0.64
N GLU A 241 -9.08 1.52 0.16
CA GLU A 241 -9.45 2.06 -1.17
C GLU A 241 -9.11 1.06 -2.29
N MET A 242 -7.95 0.39 -2.20
CA MET A 242 -7.55 -0.65 -3.17
C MET A 242 -8.44 -1.90 -3.06
N ALA A 243 -8.72 -2.37 -1.85
CA ALA A 243 -9.58 -3.53 -1.60
C ALA A 243 -11.03 -3.27 -2.08
N GLU A 244 -11.57 -2.08 -1.82
CA GLU A 244 -12.89 -1.65 -2.28
C GLU A 244 -12.97 -1.61 -3.81
N ALA A 245 -11.90 -1.12 -4.48
CA ALA A 245 -11.82 -1.09 -5.93
C ALA A 245 -11.88 -2.48 -6.55
N TYR A 246 -11.23 -3.46 -5.93
CA TYR A 246 -11.29 -4.87 -6.33
C TYR A 246 -12.67 -5.49 -6.05
N LEU A 247 -13.13 -5.42 -4.80
CA LEU A 247 -14.36 -6.08 -4.35
C LEU A 247 -15.62 -5.57 -5.06
N LYS A 248 -15.65 -4.29 -5.42
CA LYS A 248 -16.79 -3.63 -6.10
C LYS A 248 -16.56 -3.45 -7.60
N ASP A 249 -15.52 -4.02 -8.17
CA ASP A 249 -15.15 -3.90 -9.59
C ASP A 249 -15.13 -2.44 -10.10
N GLN A 250 -14.58 -1.51 -9.30
CA GLN A 250 -14.71 -0.08 -9.56
C GLN A 250 -13.84 0.45 -10.71
N LYS A 251 -12.88 -0.34 -11.20
CA LYS A 251 -11.91 0.06 -12.24
C LYS A 251 -11.16 1.36 -11.89
N ARG A 252 -10.78 1.50 -10.60
CA ARG A 252 -10.07 2.69 -10.12
C ARG A 252 -8.66 2.75 -10.70
N LEU A 253 -8.27 3.93 -11.15
CA LEU A 253 -6.88 4.21 -11.53
C LEU A 253 -6.11 4.70 -10.30
N LEU A 254 -5.31 3.80 -9.73
CA LEU A 254 -4.56 4.05 -8.49
C LEU A 254 -3.07 3.77 -8.68
N PRO A 255 -2.17 4.60 -8.14
CA PRO A 255 -0.73 4.31 -8.17
C PRO A 255 -0.39 3.27 -7.10
N CYS A 256 0.03 2.08 -7.53
CA CYS A 256 0.35 0.94 -6.69
C CYS A 256 1.69 0.33 -7.08
N ALA A 257 2.39 -0.33 -6.16
CA ALA A 257 3.51 -1.17 -6.53
C ALA A 257 2.97 -2.42 -7.23
N ALA A 258 3.16 -2.47 -8.55
CA ALA A 258 2.67 -3.53 -9.42
C ALA A 258 3.79 -4.10 -10.29
N HIS A 259 3.59 -5.33 -10.76
CA HIS A 259 4.52 -5.98 -11.65
C HIS A 259 4.48 -5.33 -13.04
N CYS A 260 5.65 -4.90 -13.52
CA CYS A 260 5.88 -4.36 -14.86
C CYS A 260 6.74 -5.34 -15.64
N ASP A 261 6.29 -5.74 -16.84
CA ASP A 261 7.05 -6.57 -17.76
C ASP A 261 6.82 -6.09 -19.21
N GLY A 262 7.46 -4.97 -19.53
CA GLY A 262 7.34 -4.20 -20.76
C GLY A 262 6.95 -2.75 -20.53
N GLU A 263 6.07 -2.50 -19.54
CA GLU A 263 5.66 -1.14 -19.18
C GLU A 263 6.85 -0.35 -18.63
N TYR A 264 6.91 0.94 -18.99
CA TYR A 264 8.03 1.83 -18.65
C TYR A 264 9.41 1.29 -19.06
N GLY A 265 9.47 0.34 -20.02
CA GLY A 265 10.71 -0.33 -20.43
C GLY A 265 11.29 -1.29 -19.38
N LEU A 266 10.52 -1.61 -18.32
CA LEU A 266 10.94 -2.47 -17.23
C LEU A 266 10.76 -3.95 -17.57
N LYS A 267 11.51 -4.82 -16.89
CA LYS A 267 11.40 -6.27 -17.00
C LYS A 267 11.24 -6.87 -15.59
N LYS A 268 10.15 -7.59 -15.38
CA LYS A 268 9.88 -8.36 -14.15
C LYS A 268 10.15 -7.57 -12.84
N THR A 269 9.69 -6.33 -12.80
CA THR A 269 9.98 -5.41 -11.70
C THR A 269 8.69 -4.96 -11.04
N TYR A 270 8.59 -5.07 -9.70
CA TYR A 270 7.56 -4.40 -8.91
C TYR A 270 7.99 -2.96 -8.64
N VAL A 271 7.15 -2.00 -8.95
CA VAL A 271 7.40 -0.58 -8.67
C VAL A 271 6.09 0.19 -8.71
N GLY A 272 6.02 1.32 -7.99
CA GLY A 272 4.86 2.21 -7.99
C GLY A 272 4.58 2.83 -9.36
N VAL A 273 3.47 2.42 -9.97
CA VAL A 273 2.99 2.87 -11.28
C VAL A 273 1.46 3.03 -11.26
N PRO A 274 0.86 3.82 -12.17
CA PRO A 274 -0.59 3.91 -12.27
C PRO A 274 -1.18 2.57 -12.73
N THR A 275 -2.14 2.04 -11.96
CA THR A 275 -2.78 0.75 -12.24
C THR A 275 -4.29 0.86 -12.23
N ILE A 276 -4.97 0.09 -13.07
CA ILE A 276 -6.42 -0.08 -12.98
C ILE A 276 -6.69 -1.30 -12.12
N ILE A 277 -7.39 -1.09 -11.00
CA ILE A 277 -7.84 -2.15 -10.09
C ILE A 277 -9.33 -2.40 -10.30
N GLY A 278 -9.67 -3.64 -10.60
CA GLY A 278 -11.02 -4.15 -10.72
C GLY A 278 -11.10 -5.61 -10.28
N ALA A 279 -12.18 -6.31 -10.58
CA ALA A 279 -12.40 -7.71 -10.16
C ALA A 279 -11.35 -8.69 -10.68
N GLY A 280 -10.58 -8.34 -11.71
CA GLY A 280 -9.42 -9.10 -12.19
C GLY A 280 -8.11 -8.82 -11.43
N GLY A 281 -8.14 -8.07 -10.32
CA GLY A 281 -6.94 -7.59 -9.63
C GLY A 281 -6.34 -6.37 -10.32
N ILE A 282 -5.03 -6.37 -10.57
CA ILE A 282 -4.38 -5.38 -11.42
C ILE A 282 -4.68 -5.73 -12.88
N GLU A 283 -5.67 -5.07 -13.46
CA GLU A 283 -6.12 -5.37 -14.81
C GLU A 283 -5.24 -4.71 -15.89
N ARG A 284 -4.59 -3.61 -15.53
CA ARG A 284 -3.72 -2.88 -16.45
C ARG A 284 -2.78 -1.95 -15.71
N VAL A 285 -1.52 -1.92 -16.12
CA VAL A 285 -0.57 -0.84 -15.83
C VAL A 285 -0.74 0.23 -16.91
N VAL A 286 -0.91 1.50 -16.50
CA VAL A 286 -1.10 2.62 -17.42
C VAL A 286 0.23 3.33 -17.65
N ASN A 287 0.74 3.25 -18.86
CA ASN A 287 2.01 3.84 -19.24
C ASN A 287 1.83 5.33 -19.56
N ILE A 288 2.10 6.21 -18.59
CA ILE A 288 2.06 7.67 -18.79
C ILE A 288 3.40 8.19 -19.30
N LYS A 289 3.36 9.24 -20.10
CA LYS A 289 4.58 9.81 -20.68
C LYS A 289 5.30 10.70 -19.67
N LEU A 290 6.47 10.28 -19.23
CA LEU A 290 7.37 11.07 -18.40
C LEU A 290 8.20 12.04 -19.24
N ASN A 291 8.51 13.23 -18.72
CA ASN A 291 9.52 14.11 -19.31
C ASN A 291 10.93 13.63 -18.89
N LYS A 292 11.99 14.30 -19.35
CA LYS A 292 13.37 13.88 -19.08
C LYS A 292 13.72 13.85 -17.59
N ASP A 293 13.27 14.84 -16.84
CA ASP A 293 13.59 14.95 -15.41
C ASP A 293 12.76 13.93 -14.60
N GLU A 294 11.48 13.77 -14.91
CA GLU A 294 10.62 12.76 -14.35
C GLU A 294 11.13 11.34 -14.62
N GLN A 295 11.61 11.08 -15.86
CA GLN A 295 12.21 9.80 -16.23
C GLN A 295 13.48 9.54 -15.42
N ALA A 296 14.38 10.51 -15.31
CA ALA A 296 15.62 10.36 -14.53
C ALA A 296 15.34 10.09 -13.04
N MET A 297 14.34 10.74 -12.45
CA MET A 297 13.90 10.45 -11.09
C MET A 297 13.31 9.04 -10.98
N PHE A 298 12.50 8.63 -11.94
CA PHE A 298 11.89 7.31 -11.97
C PHE A 298 12.94 6.20 -12.12
N ASP A 299 13.90 6.36 -13.04
CA ASP A 299 15.01 5.42 -13.24
C ASP A 299 15.83 5.22 -11.96
N LYS A 300 16.18 6.33 -11.28
CA LYS A 300 16.86 6.28 -9.98
C LYS A 300 16.04 5.53 -8.93
N SER A 301 14.73 5.72 -8.92
CA SER A 301 13.82 5.05 -7.99
C SER A 301 13.73 3.55 -8.29
N VAL A 302 13.65 3.17 -9.56
CA VAL A 302 13.68 1.77 -10.02
C VAL A 302 14.97 1.08 -9.64
N ASP A 303 16.12 1.74 -9.80
CA ASP A 303 17.43 1.18 -9.43
C ASP A 303 17.52 0.93 -7.91
N ALA A 304 16.95 1.82 -7.10
CA ALA A 304 16.87 1.61 -5.65
C ALA A 304 16.02 0.37 -5.30
N VAL A 305 14.89 0.18 -5.98
CA VAL A 305 14.03 -1.01 -5.81
C VAL A 305 14.77 -2.29 -6.23
N LYS A 306 15.42 -2.28 -7.39
CA LYS A 306 16.22 -3.43 -7.85
C LYS A 306 17.31 -3.79 -6.84
N GLY A 307 18.00 -2.80 -6.28
CA GLY A 307 19.01 -3.02 -5.25
C GLY A 307 18.45 -3.68 -3.99
N LEU A 308 17.18 -3.39 -3.61
CA LEU A 308 16.49 -4.08 -2.52
C LEU A 308 16.19 -5.54 -2.86
N VAL A 309 15.71 -5.80 -4.07
CA VAL A 309 15.41 -7.17 -4.54
C VAL A 309 16.68 -8.01 -4.58
N GLU A 310 17.79 -7.48 -5.10
CA GLU A 310 19.08 -8.20 -5.10
C GLU A 310 19.59 -8.46 -3.69
N ALA A 311 19.41 -7.52 -2.76
CA ALA A 311 19.73 -7.76 -1.35
C ALA A 311 18.88 -8.92 -0.75
N CYS A 312 17.60 -9.00 -1.10
CA CYS A 312 16.73 -10.11 -0.68
C CYS A 312 17.22 -11.46 -1.21
N LYS A 313 17.62 -11.54 -2.48
CA LYS A 313 18.21 -12.76 -3.07
C LYS A 313 19.50 -13.17 -2.39
N GLY A 314 20.32 -12.21 -1.96
CA GLY A 314 21.54 -12.48 -1.18
C GLY A 314 21.28 -12.98 0.24
N ILE A 315 20.07 -12.80 0.77
CA ILE A 315 19.66 -13.26 2.11
C ILE A 315 18.98 -14.63 2.05
N ASP A 316 18.19 -14.89 1.01
CA ASP A 316 17.43 -16.15 0.86
C ASP A 316 17.64 -16.72 -0.55
N ASP A 317 18.43 -17.80 -0.62
CA ASP A 317 18.80 -18.49 -1.86
C ASP A 317 17.59 -19.04 -2.63
N SER A 318 16.44 -19.25 -1.97
CA SER A 318 15.22 -19.72 -2.63
C SER A 318 14.57 -18.66 -3.54
N LEU A 319 15.06 -17.42 -3.48
CA LEU A 319 14.63 -16.28 -4.29
C LEU A 319 15.59 -15.98 -5.48
N ALA A 320 16.70 -16.72 -5.59
CA ALA A 320 17.76 -16.52 -6.59
C ALA A 320 17.36 -16.94 -8.01
#